data_5e6ab6bbe258c147de28dd3273208902
#
_entry.id   5e6ab6bbe258c147de28dd3273208902
#
_cell.length_a   1.000
_cell.length_b   1.000
_cell.length_c   1.000
_cell.angle_alpha   90.00
_cell.angle_beta   90.00
_cell.angle_gamma   90.00
#
_symmetry.space_group_name_H-M   'P 1'
#
loop_
_entity.id
_entity.type
_entity.pdbx_description
1 polymer ?
#
loop_
_entity_poly.entity_id
_entity_poly.type
_entity_poly.pdbx_seq_one_letter_code
_entity_poly.pdbx_strand_id
1 'polypeptide(L)'
;MFNNCYTLPGLNFAFPDVALTPIPTPVGPIPVPLPYPNLGMNPMALPMTTAMHVFQSFTPAHNVVTSVPLSNGDNAGLMGGVTCPPIDMSFNFRISCATCMLMGCLPVVRMVDMTLQNMWNSVGLTVAPSQVQTLVLR
;
A
#
# COMPACT_ATOMS: atom_id res chain seq x y z
N MET A 1 6.70 7.14 -16.06
CA MET A 1 6.94 6.75 -14.64
C MET A 1 7.31 5.28 -14.57
N PHE A 2 8.17 4.89 -13.65
CA PHE A 2 8.55 3.50 -13.48
C PHE A 2 7.38 2.67 -12.96
N ASN A 3 7.22 1.45 -13.45
CA ASN A 3 6.19 0.56 -12.97
C ASN A 3 6.66 -0.26 -11.75
N ASN A 4 5.73 -0.92 -11.09
CA ASN A 4 5.96 -1.65 -9.86
C ASN A 4 6.10 -3.17 -10.11
N CYS A 5 6.97 -3.80 -9.34
CA CYS A 5 7.17 -5.25 -9.27
C CYS A 5 7.59 -5.64 -7.83
N TYR A 6 7.99 -6.89 -7.61
CA TYR A 6 8.39 -7.37 -6.27
C TYR A 6 9.76 -6.90 -5.78
N THR A 7 10.57 -6.27 -6.61
CA THR A 7 11.91 -5.87 -6.17
C THR A 7 11.90 -4.72 -5.18
N LEU A 8 12.88 -4.70 -4.29
CA LEU A 8 13.18 -3.54 -3.45
C LEU A 8 13.82 -2.42 -4.32
N PRO A 9 13.61 -1.15 -3.99
CA PRO A 9 13.02 -0.59 -2.77
C PRO A 9 11.53 -0.23 -2.86
N GLY A 10 10.74 -0.88 -3.71
CA GLY A 10 9.34 -0.54 -3.94
C GLY A 10 8.55 -0.28 -2.65
N LEU A 11 8.16 0.97 -2.43
CA LEU A 11 7.54 1.45 -1.21
C LEU A 11 6.32 2.30 -1.49
N ASN A 12 5.24 2.00 -0.77
CA ASN A 12 4.03 2.80 -0.71
C ASN A 12 4.00 3.53 0.63
N PHE A 13 3.65 4.80 0.60
CA PHE A 13 3.58 5.65 1.78
C PHE A 13 2.21 6.32 1.84
N ALA A 14 1.60 6.31 3.02
CA ALA A 14 0.36 7.03 3.31
C ALA A 14 0.53 7.88 4.56
N PHE A 15 -0.11 9.03 4.56
CA PHE A 15 -0.21 9.93 5.70
C PHE A 15 -1.32 10.97 5.44
N PRO A 16 -2.15 11.28 6.45
CA PRO A 16 -2.23 10.65 7.77
C PRO A 16 -3.02 9.33 7.76
N ASP A 17 -2.58 8.36 8.51
CA ASP A 17 -3.38 7.22 8.91
C ASP A 17 -3.86 7.46 10.35
N VAL A 18 -5.14 7.75 10.52
CA VAL A 18 -5.66 8.13 11.83
C VAL A 18 -6.18 6.90 12.55
N ALA A 19 -5.48 6.51 13.61
CA ALA A 19 -5.82 5.36 14.44
C ALA A 19 -6.13 5.76 15.88
N LEU A 20 -7.04 5.00 16.50
CA LEU A 20 -7.48 5.21 17.88
C LEU A 20 -6.45 4.61 18.83
N THR A 21 -5.71 5.48 19.49
CA THR A 21 -4.67 5.07 20.46
C THR A 21 -5.22 5.11 21.87
N PRO A 22 -5.14 4.01 22.64
CA PRO A 22 -5.57 3.99 24.03
C PRO A 22 -4.57 4.76 24.90
N ILE A 23 -4.96 5.92 25.41
CA ILE A 23 -4.17 6.67 26.37
C ILE A 23 -4.61 6.28 27.78
N PRO A 24 -3.67 5.76 28.64
CA PRO A 24 -4.00 5.39 29.99
C PRO A 24 -4.36 6.60 30.83
N THR A 25 -5.53 6.56 31.47
CA THR A 25 -5.97 7.57 32.45
C THR A 25 -6.35 6.89 33.74
N PRO A 26 -6.42 7.61 34.88
CA PRO A 26 -6.80 7.04 36.18
C PRO A 26 -8.18 6.36 36.19
N VAL A 27 -9.05 6.68 35.24
CA VAL A 27 -10.42 6.13 35.13
C VAL A 27 -10.48 4.96 34.11
N GLY A 28 -9.40 4.77 33.30
CA GLY A 28 -9.33 3.74 32.25
C GLY A 28 -8.72 4.30 30.97
N PRO A 29 -8.45 3.44 29.97
CA PRO A 29 -7.90 3.88 28.69
C PRO A 29 -8.94 4.66 27.90
N ILE A 30 -8.58 5.86 27.42
CA ILE A 30 -9.42 6.69 26.55
C ILE A 30 -8.90 6.59 25.11
N PRO A 31 -9.74 6.27 24.12
CA PRO A 31 -9.34 6.25 22.72
C PRO A 31 -9.14 7.68 22.19
N VAL A 32 -7.93 8.00 21.78
CA VAL A 32 -7.60 9.30 21.17
C VAL A 32 -7.17 9.08 19.73
N PRO A 33 -7.79 9.77 18.74
CA PRO A 33 -7.38 9.69 17.35
C PRO A 33 -6.04 10.39 17.14
N LEU A 34 -5.02 9.65 16.74
CA LEU A 34 -3.68 10.18 16.44
C LEU A 34 -3.30 9.83 15.00
N PRO A 35 -2.64 10.75 14.28
CA PRO A 35 -2.16 10.50 12.92
C PRO A 35 -0.84 9.76 12.94
N TYR A 36 -0.75 8.68 12.16
CA TYR A 36 0.45 7.86 11.97
C TYR A 36 0.87 7.83 10.51
N PRO A 37 2.17 7.66 10.21
CA PRO A 37 2.62 7.28 8.89
C PRO A 37 2.36 5.79 8.67
N ASN A 38 1.96 5.42 7.46
CA ASN A 38 1.75 4.02 7.09
C ASN A 38 2.60 3.65 5.87
N LEU A 39 3.25 2.48 5.93
CA LEU A 39 4.20 2.00 4.95
C LEU A 39 3.80 0.62 4.44
N GLY A 40 3.69 0.48 3.13
CA GLY A 40 3.45 -0.80 2.47
C GLY A 40 4.59 -1.16 1.52
N MET A 41 5.19 -2.33 1.69
CA MET A 41 6.31 -2.78 0.86
C MET A 41 5.82 -3.62 -0.33
N ASN A 42 6.19 -3.23 -1.55
CA ASN A 42 5.82 -3.96 -2.77
C ASN A 42 6.27 -5.44 -2.78
N PRO A 43 7.45 -5.81 -2.25
CA PRO A 43 7.87 -7.22 -2.17
C PRO A 43 6.95 -8.13 -1.35
N MET A 44 6.09 -7.55 -0.51
CA MET A 44 5.13 -8.31 0.30
C MET A 44 3.78 -8.51 -0.41
N ALA A 45 3.65 -8.16 -1.68
CA ALA A 45 2.41 -8.35 -2.44
C ALA A 45 2.02 -9.83 -2.54
N LEU A 46 0.72 -10.10 -2.57
CA LEU A 46 0.20 -11.46 -2.74
C LEU A 46 0.48 -11.96 -4.16
N PRO A 47 1.21 -13.07 -4.33
CA PRO A 47 1.59 -13.58 -5.65
C PRO A 47 0.39 -13.79 -6.58
N MET A 48 -0.71 -14.33 -6.07
CA MET A 48 -1.91 -14.62 -6.86
C MET A 48 -2.63 -13.39 -7.41
N THR A 49 -2.30 -12.20 -6.90
CA THR A 49 -2.89 -10.93 -7.37
C THR A 49 -2.00 -10.20 -8.36
N THR A 50 -0.87 -10.75 -8.73
CA THR A 50 0.12 -10.15 -9.63
C THR A 50 0.10 -10.77 -11.02
N ALA A 51 0.75 -10.11 -11.98
CA ALA A 51 0.90 -10.65 -13.33
C ALA A 51 2.01 -11.71 -13.37
N MET A 52 1.68 -12.96 -12.99
CA MET A 52 2.63 -14.07 -12.88
C MET A 52 3.32 -14.44 -14.21
N HIS A 53 2.80 -13.99 -15.34
CA HIS A 53 3.35 -14.28 -16.68
C HIS A 53 4.25 -13.15 -17.22
N VAL A 54 4.34 -12.03 -16.49
CA VAL A 54 5.13 -10.87 -16.91
C VAL A 54 6.20 -10.61 -15.86
N PHE A 55 7.46 -10.82 -16.26
CA PHE A 55 8.59 -10.62 -15.36
C PHE A 55 9.29 -9.29 -15.64
N GLN A 56 9.62 -8.57 -14.58
CA GLN A 56 10.43 -7.37 -14.60
C GLN A 56 11.47 -7.43 -13.50
N SER A 57 12.73 -7.16 -13.85
CA SER A 57 13.85 -7.34 -12.91
C SER A 57 13.82 -8.71 -12.23
N PHE A 58 13.53 -9.77 -13.00
CA PHE A 58 13.40 -11.17 -12.55
C PHE A 58 12.26 -11.45 -11.58
N THR A 59 11.32 -10.53 -11.42
CA THR A 59 10.16 -10.69 -10.52
C THR A 59 8.85 -10.40 -11.26
N PRO A 60 7.72 -11.00 -10.81
CA PRO A 60 6.42 -10.71 -11.41
C PRO A 60 6.04 -9.23 -11.33
N ALA A 61 5.42 -8.73 -12.39
CA ALA A 61 4.96 -7.35 -12.45
C ALA A 61 3.66 -7.14 -11.65
N HIS A 62 3.51 -5.93 -11.11
CA HIS A 62 2.31 -5.53 -10.41
C HIS A 62 1.29 -4.90 -11.36
N ASN A 63 0.02 -5.20 -11.14
CA ASN A 63 -1.13 -4.61 -11.82
C ASN A 63 -2.10 -3.95 -10.83
N VAL A 64 -3.20 -3.41 -11.31
CA VAL A 64 -4.17 -2.69 -10.46
C VAL A 64 -4.81 -3.55 -9.37
N VAL A 65 -4.91 -4.87 -9.58
CA VAL A 65 -5.49 -5.81 -8.60
C VAL A 65 -4.45 -6.26 -7.55
N THR A 66 -3.17 -5.97 -7.79
CA THR A 66 -2.11 -6.35 -6.85
C THR A 66 -2.34 -5.73 -5.48
N SER A 67 -2.52 -6.58 -4.48
CA SER A 67 -2.69 -6.18 -3.09
C SER A 67 -1.48 -6.56 -2.23
N VAL A 68 -1.11 -5.69 -1.32
CA VAL A 68 -0.10 -5.95 -0.30
C VAL A 68 -0.83 -6.24 1.01
N PRO A 69 -0.70 -7.42 1.60
CA PRO A 69 -1.49 -7.81 2.77
C PRO A 69 -1.08 -7.11 4.06
N LEU A 70 0.07 -6.44 4.03
CA LEU A 70 0.64 -5.82 5.21
C LEU A 70 1.04 -4.36 4.94
N SER A 71 0.44 -3.45 5.68
CA SER A 71 0.93 -2.08 5.86
C SER A 71 1.33 -1.89 7.32
N ASN A 72 2.38 -1.13 7.58
CA ASN A 72 2.98 -1.00 8.91
C ASN A 72 3.23 0.47 9.24
N GLY A 73 2.94 0.87 10.47
CA GLY A 73 3.23 2.23 10.95
C GLY A 73 2.24 2.77 11.98
N ASP A 74 1.02 2.26 12.00
CA ASP A 74 -0.05 2.63 12.93
C ASP A 74 -0.19 1.68 14.12
N ASN A 75 0.88 0.94 14.44
CA ASN A 75 0.92 -0.12 15.45
C ASN A 75 0.50 0.33 16.87
N ALA A 76 0.56 1.61 17.17
CA ALA A 76 0.11 2.15 18.46
C ALA A 76 -1.42 2.37 18.51
N GLY A 77 -2.09 2.32 17.38
CA GLY A 77 -3.55 2.48 17.25
C GLY A 77 -4.33 1.21 17.54
N LEU A 78 -4.09 0.57 18.68
CA LEU A 78 -4.64 -0.73 19.06
C LEU A 78 -6.18 -0.83 19.08
N MET A 79 -6.88 0.28 19.00
CA MET A 79 -8.34 0.32 18.96
C MET A 79 -8.90 0.46 17.53
N GLY A 80 -8.03 0.37 16.52
CA GLY A 80 -8.38 0.41 15.10
C GLY A 80 -8.37 1.80 14.47
N GLY A 81 -8.54 1.84 13.15
CA GLY A 81 -8.64 3.07 12.39
C GLY A 81 -9.97 3.79 12.60
N VAL A 82 -9.97 5.09 12.42
CA VAL A 82 -11.19 5.92 12.57
C VAL A 82 -12.20 5.65 11.45
N THR A 83 -11.71 5.40 10.24
CA THR A 83 -12.56 5.18 9.06
C THR A 83 -12.83 3.70 8.82
N CYS A 84 -11.90 2.84 9.20
CA CYS A 84 -11.99 1.41 8.99
C CYS A 84 -11.65 0.66 10.28
N PRO A 85 -12.56 -0.23 10.77
CA PRO A 85 -12.41 -0.91 12.05
C PRO A 85 -11.24 -1.88 12.20
N PRO A 86 -10.65 -2.47 11.14
CA PRO A 86 -9.54 -3.38 11.33
C PRO A 86 -8.40 -2.71 12.09
N ILE A 87 -7.92 -3.45 13.03
CA ILE A 87 -6.72 -3.11 13.80
C ILE A 87 -5.55 -3.23 12.85
N ASP A 88 -4.62 -2.26 12.92
CA ASP A 88 -3.27 -2.30 12.35
C ASP A 88 -2.98 -3.32 11.24
N MET A 89 -1.95 -3.07 10.45
CA MET A 89 -1.36 -4.04 9.54
C MET A 89 -2.36 -4.65 8.54
N SER A 90 -3.19 -3.83 7.93
CA SER A 90 -4.19 -4.29 6.99
C SER A 90 -3.77 -4.12 5.53
N PHE A 91 -4.63 -4.54 4.61
CA PHE A 91 -4.37 -4.53 3.18
C PHE A 91 -4.13 -3.15 2.60
N ASN A 92 -3.21 -3.12 1.63
CA ASN A 92 -2.93 -1.97 0.79
C ASN A 92 -3.38 -2.30 -0.64
N PHE A 93 -4.31 -1.52 -1.16
CA PHE A 93 -4.89 -1.66 -2.48
C PHE A 93 -4.42 -0.54 -3.42
N ARG A 94 -4.52 -0.78 -4.73
CA ARG A 94 -4.21 0.20 -5.78
C ARG A 94 -5.50 0.86 -6.24
N ILE A 95 -5.51 2.20 -6.34
CA ILE A 95 -6.67 2.96 -6.82
C ILE A 95 -6.44 3.48 -8.23
N SER A 96 -5.23 3.95 -8.51
CA SER A 96 -4.89 4.48 -9.82
C SER A 96 -3.92 3.58 -10.56
N CYS A 97 -3.98 3.65 -11.89
CA CYS A 97 -3.20 2.81 -12.80
C CYS A 97 -3.03 3.50 -14.15
N ALA A 98 -2.09 3.01 -14.95
CA ALA A 98 -1.91 3.43 -16.33
C ALA A 98 -2.73 2.53 -17.26
N THR A 99 -3.74 3.08 -17.89
CA THR A 99 -4.63 2.34 -18.82
C THR A 99 -4.01 2.11 -20.19
N CYS A 100 -2.93 2.82 -20.52
CA CYS A 100 -2.23 2.68 -21.82
C CYS A 100 -1.41 1.40 -21.95
N MET A 101 -1.16 0.69 -20.86
CA MET A 101 -0.38 -0.56 -20.86
C MET A 101 -1.04 -1.60 -19.94
N LEU A 102 -1.19 -2.81 -20.46
CA LEU A 102 -1.75 -3.93 -19.71
C LEU A 102 -0.65 -4.94 -19.37
N MET A 103 -0.66 -5.43 -18.14
CA MET A 103 0.20 -6.52 -17.66
C MET A 103 -0.66 -7.61 -17.04
N GLY A 104 -0.69 -8.78 -17.67
CA GLY A 104 -1.61 -9.85 -17.29
C GLY A 104 -3.09 -9.48 -17.52
N CYS A 105 -3.38 -8.83 -18.65
CA CYS A 105 -4.72 -8.33 -19.03
C CYS A 105 -5.29 -7.21 -18.13
N LEU A 106 -4.51 -6.69 -17.20
CA LEU A 106 -4.92 -5.64 -16.26
C LEU A 106 -4.00 -4.42 -16.37
N PRO A 107 -4.52 -3.20 -16.11
CA PRO A 107 -3.72 -1.99 -16.14
C PRO A 107 -2.53 -2.02 -15.19
N VAL A 108 -1.40 -1.48 -15.66
CA VAL A 108 -0.16 -1.45 -14.88
C VAL A 108 -0.17 -0.34 -13.82
N VAL A 109 0.46 -0.62 -12.70
CA VAL A 109 0.67 0.35 -11.60
C VAL A 109 2.06 0.93 -11.66
N ARG A 110 2.16 2.23 -11.44
CA ARG A 110 3.40 2.99 -11.55
C ARG A 110 3.77 3.69 -10.24
N MET A 111 4.97 4.20 -10.20
CA MET A 111 5.37 5.21 -9.22
C MET A 111 4.40 6.41 -9.25
N VAL A 112 4.08 6.96 -8.08
CA VAL A 112 3.10 8.06 -7.86
C VAL A 112 1.64 7.67 -8.07
N ASP A 113 1.34 6.43 -8.43
CA ASP A 113 -0.05 5.96 -8.45
C ASP A 113 -0.59 5.84 -7.02
N MET A 114 -1.86 6.22 -6.87
CA MET A 114 -2.53 6.28 -5.57
C MET A 114 -2.81 4.88 -5.01
N THR A 115 -2.66 4.77 -3.70
CA THR A 115 -2.94 3.56 -2.93
C THR A 115 -3.90 3.86 -1.79
N LEU A 116 -4.72 2.87 -1.43
CA LEU A 116 -5.48 2.85 -0.18
C LEU A 116 -4.76 1.92 0.78
N GLN A 117 -4.35 2.43 1.91
CA GLN A 117 -3.63 1.67 2.92
C GLN A 117 -4.48 1.47 4.17
N ASN A 118 -4.11 0.45 4.95
CA ASN A 118 -4.85 0.02 6.13
C ASN A 118 -6.34 -0.20 5.79
N MET A 119 -6.61 -1.04 4.80
CA MET A 119 -7.88 -1.17 4.08
C MET A 119 -8.30 0.13 3.39
N TRP A 120 -9.03 1.01 4.03
CA TRP A 120 -9.50 2.28 3.46
C TRP A 120 -9.31 3.44 4.44
N ASN A 121 -8.50 3.23 5.48
CA ASN A 121 -8.30 4.24 6.50
C ASN A 121 -7.41 5.40 6.03
N SER A 122 -6.44 5.11 5.16
CA SER A 122 -5.50 6.11 4.68
C SER A 122 -5.28 6.06 3.17
N VAL A 123 -5.14 7.24 2.57
CA VAL A 123 -4.77 7.40 1.16
C VAL A 123 -3.29 7.69 1.06
N GLY A 124 -2.60 6.96 0.20
CA GLY A 124 -1.17 7.11 -0.02
C GLY A 124 -0.78 7.07 -1.48
N LEU A 125 0.51 7.06 -1.70
CA LEU A 125 1.15 7.00 -3.01
C LEU A 125 2.27 5.97 -3.01
N THR A 126 2.59 5.44 -4.18
CA THR A 126 3.85 4.72 -4.38
C THR A 126 4.99 5.73 -4.50
N VAL A 127 5.81 5.86 -3.45
CA VAL A 127 6.88 6.88 -3.37
C VAL A 127 8.21 6.39 -3.93
N ALA A 128 8.49 5.10 -3.81
CA ALA A 128 9.70 4.53 -4.36
C ALA A 128 9.36 3.45 -5.41
N PRO A 129 9.95 3.51 -6.61
CA PRO A 129 9.74 2.49 -7.62
C PRO A 129 10.44 1.19 -7.24
N SER A 130 9.86 0.07 -7.62
CA SER A 130 10.49 -1.25 -7.44
C SER A 130 11.61 -1.51 -8.44
N GLN A 131 11.58 -0.82 -9.58
CA GLN A 131 12.59 -0.95 -10.65
C GLN A 131 12.72 0.35 -11.41
N VAL A 132 13.84 0.53 -12.11
CA VAL A 132 14.19 1.75 -12.88
C VAL A 132 14.52 1.47 -14.34
N GLN A 133 14.26 0.26 -14.82
CA GLN A 133 14.57 -0.16 -16.20
C GLN A 133 13.41 0.10 -17.15
N THR A 134 12.19 -0.20 -16.72
CA THR A 134 11.00 -0.07 -17.56
C THR A 134 10.21 1.17 -17.18
N LEU A 135 10.06 2.07 -18.15
CA LEU A 135 9.30 3.30 -18.01
C LEU A 135 7.94 3.14 -18.72
N VAL A 136 6.87 3.39 -18.02
CA VAL A 136 5.52 3.43 -18.58
C VAL A 136 5.08 4.87 -18.72
N LEU A 137 4.86 5.29 -19.95
CA LEU A 137 4.34 6.61 -20.28
C LEU A 137 2.80 6.55 -20.24
N ARG A 138 2.20 7.71 -20.05
CA ARG A 138 0.76 7.85 -20.03
C ARG A 138 0.25 8.11 -21.42
#